data_ee9eeeaad909aff12c6bd4565b5a3c4a
#
_entry.id   ee9eeeaad909aff12c6bd4565b5a3c4a
#
_cell.length_a   1.000
_cell.length_b   1.000
_cell.length_c   1.000
_cell.angle_alpha   90.00
_cell.angle_beta   90.00
_cell.angle_gamma   90.00
#
_symmetry.space_group_name_H-M   'P 1'
#
loop_
_entity.id
_entity.type
_entity.pdbx_description
1 polymer ?
#
loop_
_entity_poly.entity_id
_entity_poly.type
_entity_poly.pdbx_seq_one_letter_code
_entity_poly.pdbx_strand_id
1 'polypeptide(L)'
;LGTTRATMPYNDTVNFSSNILGCTSRFPILRKEVICRYQMNGAVVFYLLLNDNDTLRLINCHLQSMGLTAEDREQYHDIVVNPEEKRGGVEKHSRLLVSKISRASVIRAAQADSVAAYIGRNAGKSIIVCGDFNDTPISYTHHRIHSAGLTDAYAATATGLGRSFNRDAIIVRIDHMFCSSHWKP
;
A
#
# COMPACT_ATOMS: atom_id res chain seq x y z
N LEU A 1 -5.97 23.01 -8.78
CA LEU A 1 -7.16 22.11 -8.71
C LEU A 1 -8.10 22.26 -9.93
N GLY A 2 -8.08 23.38 -10.67
CA GLY A 2 -8.95 23.62 -11.83
C GLY A 2 -8.58 22.83 -13.09
N THR A 3 -7.32 22.68 -13.37
CA THR A 3 -6.81 21.98 -14.57
C THR A 3 -7.01 20.47 -14.53
N THR A 4 -6.94 19.85 -13.35
CA THR A 4 -7.13 18.40 -13.18
C THR A 4 -8.58 17.97 -13.44
N ARG A 5 -9.56 18.81 -13.10
CA ARG A 5 -10.99 18.52 -13.37
C ARG A 5 -11.35 18.54 -14.86
N ALA A 6 -10.68 19.34 -15.66
CA ALA A 6 -10.93 19.40 -17.11
C ALA A 6 -10.40 18.16 -17.85
N THR A 7 -9.32 17.54 -17.35
CA THR A 7 -8.68 16.38 -17.96
C THR A 7 -9.10 15.04 -17.35
N MET A 8 -9.60 15.03 -16.09
CA MET A 8 -10.05 13.85 -15.34
C MET A 8 -11.42 14.12 -14.71
N PRO A 9 -12.51 14.04 -15.50
CA PRO A 9 -13.85 14.43 -15.05
C PRO A 9 -14.48 13.47 -14.05
N TYR A 10 -14.04 12.23 -13.99
CA TYR A 10 -14.61 11.22 -13.11
C TYR A 10 -13.80 11.12 -11.83
N ASN A 11 -14.47 11.20 -10.69
CA ASN A 11 -13.87 10.99 -9.39
C ASN A 11 -14.84 10.23 -8.48
N ASP A 12 -14.29 9.36 -7.65
CA ASP A 12 -15.03 8.65 -6.61
C ASP A 12 -14.14 8.34 -5.42
N THR A 13 -14.73 8.22 -4.24
CA THR A 13 -14.01 8.04 -3.00
C THR A 13 -14.72 7.06 -2.07
N VAL A 14 -13.93 6.38 -1.21
CA VAL A 14 -14.44 5.62 -0.07
C VAL A 14 -13.82 6.17 1.20
N ASN A 15 -14.68 6.47 2.16
CA ASN A 15 -14.27 7.02 3.44
C ASN A 15 -13.99 5.90 4.45
N PHE A 16 -12.80 5.92 5.02
CA PHE A 16 -12.34 5.05 6.11
C PHE A 16 -12.11 5.89 7.38
N SER A 17 -13.14 6.44 7.94
CA SER A 17 -13.08 7.36 9.09
C SER A 17 -12.27 8.63 8.76
N SER A 18 -11.02 8.76 9.23
CA SER A 18 -10.14 9.90 8.94
C SER A 18 -9.33 9.76 7.65
N ASN A 19 -9.33 8.59 7.00
CA ASN A 19 -8.68 8.37 5.70
C ASN A 19 -9.69 8.22 4.58
N ILE A 20 -9.30 8.70 3.39
CA ILE A 20 -10.10 8.59 2.17
C ILE A 20 -9.26 7.89 1.10
N LEU A 21 -9.77 6.79 0.57
CA LEU A 21 -9.23 6.18 -0.63
C LEU A 21 -10.04 6.65 -1.83
N GLY A 22 -9.39 7.23 -2.82
CA GLY A 22 -10.04 7.83 -3.97
C GLY A 22 -9.45 7.38 -5.30
N CYS A 23 -10.22 7.63 -6.34
CA CYS A 23 -9.80 7.50 -7.73
C CYS A 23 -10.27 8.73 -8.50
N THR A 24 -9.36 9.34 -9.26
CA THR A 24 -9.67 10.38 -10.23
C THR A 24 -9.23 9.89 -11.60
N SER A 25 -10.10 9.94 -12.60
CA SER A 25 -9.88 9.30 -13.89
C SER A 25 -10.47 10.12 -15.04
N ARG A 26 -9.86 9.97 -16.23
CA ARG A 26 -10.49 10.37 -17.49
C ARG A 26 -11.50 9.33 -18.01
N PHE A 27 -11.47 8.14 -17.48
CA PHE A 27 -12.39 7.06 -17.82
C PHE A 27 -13.56 7.00 -16.83
N PRO A 28 -14.78 6.68 -17.26
CA PRO A 28 -15.91 6.50 -16.36
C PRO A 28 -15.63 5.48 -15.26
N ILE A 29 -16.00 5.84 -14.02
CA ILE A 29 -15.96 4.92 -12.87
C ILE A 29 -17.33 4.27 -12.79
N LEU A 30 -17.45 2.99 -13.14
CA LEU A 30 -18.72 2.26 -13.17
C LEU A 30 -19.24 1.92 -11.78
N ARG A 31 -18.35 1.50 -10.91
CA ARG A 31 -18.63 1.13 -9.50
C ARG A 31 -17.34 1.01 -8.71
N LYS A 32 -17.49 0.90 -7.41
CA LYS A 32 -16.42 0.62 -6.46
C LYS A 32 -16.82 -0.48 -5.48
N GLU A 33 -15.82 -1.14 -4.88
CA GLU A 33 -16.02 -2.20 -3.90
C GLU A 33 -14.90 -2.16 -2.87
N VAL A 34 -15.22 -2.29 -1.59
CA VAL A 34 -14.22 -2.42 -0.53
C VAL A 34 -13.77 -3.87 -0.45
N ILE A 35 -12.49 -4.13 -0.70
CA ILE A 35 -11.90 -5.47 -0.63
C ILE A 35 -11.66 -5.87 0.83
N CYS A 36 -11.06 -4.96 1.60
CA CYS A 36 -10.83 -5.14 3.03
C CYS A 36 -10.78 -3.80 3.75
N ARG A 37 -11.11 -3.83 5.05
CA ARG A 37 -11.06 -2.65 5.91
C ARG A 37 -10.61 -3.06 7.32
N TYR A 38 -9.72 -2.26 7.88
CA TYR A 38 -9.39 -2.29 9.30
C TYR A 38 -9.18 -0.85 9.78
N GLN A 39 -10.06 -0.38 10.65
CA GLN A 39 -10.08 1.03 11.13
C GLN A 39 -10.04 2.04 9.96
N MET A 40 -8.92 2.75 9.81
CA MET A 40 -8.69 3.79 8.80
C MET A 40 -7.94 3.27 7.55
N ASN A 41 -7.62 1.98 7.51
CA ASN A 41 -6.78 1.37 6.48
C ASN A 41 -7.53 0.26 5.75
N GLY A 42 -7.16 0.03 4.49
CA GLY A 42 -7.78 -1.01 3.70
C GLY A 42 -7.43 -0.94 2.22
N ALA A 43 -8.23 -1.62 1.41
CA ALA A 43 -8.12 -1.63 -0.04
C ALA A 43 -9.50 -1.50 -0.69
N VAL A 44 -9.55 -0.70 -1.75
CA VAL A 44 -10.75 -0.45 -2.56
C VAL A 44 -10.44 -0.72 -4.02
N VAL A 45 -11.31 -1.42 -4.72
CA VAL A 45 -11.26 -1.52 -6.17
C VAL A 45 -12.25 -0.54 -6.80
N PHE A 46 -11.77 0.20 -7.80
CA PHE A 46 -12.57 1.04 -8.70
C PHE A 46 -12.59 0.37 -10.08
N TYR A 47 -13.78 0.28 -10.66
CA TYR A 47 -13.98 -0.31 -11.98
C TYR A 47 -14.07 0.79 -13.02
N LEU A 48 -13.03 0.93 -13.85
CA LEU A 48 -12.89 1.98 -14.85
C LEU A 48 -13.22 1.42 -16.23
N LEU A 49 -14.18 2.02 -16.92
CA LEU A 49 -14.52 1.65 -18.31
C LEU A 49 -13.50 2.26 -19.26
N LEU A 50 -12.60 1.45 -19.79
CA LEU A 50 -11.57 1.90 -20.74
C LEU A 50 -12.13 2.06 -22.16
N ASN A 51 -13.01 1.13 -22.57
CA ASN A 51 -13.79 1.12 -23.78
C ASN A 51 -14.98 0.15 -23.63
N ASP A 52 -15.82 0.01 -24.65
CA ASP A 52 -17.08 -0.75 -24.56
C ASP A 52 -16.91 -2.21 -24.10
N ASN A 53 -15.73 -2.79 -24.26
CA ASN A 53 -15.45 -4.20 -23.96
C ASN A 53 -14.39 -4.41 -22.85
N ASP A 54 -13.78 -3.35 -22.33
CA ASP A 54 -12.66 -3.48 -21.39
C ASP A 54 -12.86 -2.63 -20.16
N THR A 55 -12.72 -3.27 -19.00
CA THR A 55 -12.85 -2.67 -17.69
C THR A 55 -11.60 -2.93 -16.86
N LEU A 56 -10.88 -1.86 -16.52
CA LEU A 56 -9.77 -1.90 -15.56
C LEU A 56 -10.30 -1.99 -14.12
N ARG A 57 -9.74 -2.92 -13.37
CA ARG A 57 -9.89 -3.00 -11.91
C ARG A 57 -8.70 -2.31 -11.26
N LEU A 58 -8.87 -1.05 -10.90
CA LEU A 58 -7.86 -0.27 -10.18
C LEU A 58 -8.04 -0.48 -8.67
N ILE A 59 -7.11 -1.21 -8.06
CA ILE A 59 -7.10 -1.44 -6.62
C ILE A 59 -6.20 -0.40 -5.98
N ASN A 60 -6.80 0.47 -5.17
CA ASN A 60 -6.08 1.45 -4.37
C ASN A 60 -5.96 0.94 -2.93
N CYS A 61 -4.72 0.83 -2.45
CA CYS A 61 -4.38 0.31 -1.14
C CYS A 61 -3.82 1.41 -0.24
N HIS A 62 -4.29 1.44 1.01
CA HIS A 62 -3.58 2.06 2.12
C HIS A 62 -3.65 1.06 3.27
N LEU A 63 -2.67 0.16 3.32
CA LEU A 63 -2.66 -0.94 4.27
C LEU A 63 -2.23 -0.45 5.66
N GLN A 64 -2.40 -1.29 6.69
CA GLN A 64 -2.18 -0.91 8.07
C GLN A 64 -0.79 -0.33 8.29
N SER A 65 -0.74 0.91 8.79
CA SER A 65 0.50 1.56 9.18
C SER A 65 1.04 0.97 10.49
N MET A 66 2.34 1.15 10.75
CA MET A 66 2.94 0.71 12.01
C MET A 66 2.42 1.50 13.21
N GLY A 67 1.76 2.64 13.00
CA GLY A 67 1.21 3.47 14.07
C GLY A 67 2.28 4.05 15.01
N LEU A 68 3.50 4.26 14.49
CA LEU A 68 4.60 4.80 15.28
C LEU A 68 4.37 6.29 15.56
N THR A 69 4.41 6.68 16.82
CA THR A 69 4.41 8.08 17.25
C THR A 69 5.74 8.75 16.90
N ALA A 70 5.84 10.07 17.08
CA ALA A 70 7.10 10.78 16.93
C ALA A 70 8.17 10.23 17.90
N GLU A 71 7.77 9.97 19.15
CA GLU A 71 8.63 9.36 20.17
C GLU A 71 9.09 7.95 19.81
N ASP A 72 8.19 7.09 19.27
CA ASP A 72 8.54 5.75 18.81
C ASP A 72 9.61 5.82 17.69
N ARG A 73 9.52 6.80 16.78
CA ARG A 73 10.46 6.97 15.68
C ARG A 73 11.82 7.49 16.16
N GLU A 74 11.82 8.45 17.10
CA GLU A 74 13.03 8.96 17.72
C GLU A 74 13.79 7.84 18.45
N GLN A 75 13.06 7.02 19.21
CA GLN A 75 13.64 5.86 19.89
C GLN A 75 14.16 4.81 18.90
N TYR A 76 13.46 4.57 17.80
CA TYR A 76 13.95 3.68 16.74
C TYR A 76 15.25 4.21 16.13
N HIS A 77 15.28 5.50 15.82
CA HIS A 77 16.48 6.17 15.32
C HIS A 77 17.67 6.01 16.30
N ASP A 78 17.45 6.27 17.56
CA ASP A 78 18.48 6.12 18.61
C ASP A 78 19.01 4.69 18.72
N ILE A 79 18.14 3.68 18.62
CA ILE A 79 18.53 2.28 18.65
C ILE A 79 19.41 1.92 17.43
N VAL A 80 19.08 2.46 16.25
CA VAL A 80 19.77 2.16 14.99
C VAL A 80 21.09 2.90 14.88
N VAL A 81 21.14 4.16 15.32
CA VAL A 81 22.32 5.04 15.15
C VAL A 81 23.29 4.91 16.31
N ASN A 82 22.80 4.71 17.55
CA ASN A 82 23.62 4.68 18.77
C ASN A 82 23.41 3.39 19.60
N PRO A 83 23.71 2.20 19.06
CA PRO A 83 23.39 0.92 19.71
C PRO A 83 24.11 0.67 21.04
N GLU A 84 25.18 1.41 21.33
CA GLU A 84 26.03 1.15 22.51
C GLU A 84 25.67 1.99 23.76
N GLU A 85 24.97 3.12 23.60
CA GLU A 85 24.82 4.08 24.72
C GLU A 85 23.70 3.74 25.73
N LYS A 86 22.79 2.80 25.45
CA LYS A 86 21.57 2.62 26.27
C LYS A 86 21.26 1.18 26.71
N ARG A 87 22.23 0.47 27.28
CA ARG A 87 22.00 -0.95 27.71
C ARG A 87 21.02 -1.16 28.86
N GLY A 88 20.60 -0.14 29.60
CA GLY A 88 19.79 -0.31 30.83
C GLY A 88 18.30 0.10 30.77
N GLY A 89 17.86 0.94 29.81
CA GLY A 89 16.47 1.41 29.69
C GLY A 89 15.77 0.99 28.39
N VAL A 90 16.52 0.47 27.44
CA VAL A 90 16.11 0.17 26.08
C VAL A 90 15.15 -1.04 26.01
N GLU A 91 15.24 -1.97 26.93
CA GLU A 91 14.57 -3.27 26.81
C GLU A 91 13.03 -3.17 26.86
N LYS A 92 12.48 -2.35 27.74
CA LYS A 92 11.02 -2.21 27.86
C LYS A 92 10.41 -1.46 26.69
N HIS A 93 11.06 -0.39 26.22
CA HIS A 93 10.59 0.41 25.09
C HIS A 93 10.77 -0.34 23.76
N SER A 94 11.88 -1.04 23.59
CA SER A 94 12.09 -1.91 22.42
C SER A 94 11.05 -3.01 22.31
N ARG A 95 10.64 -3.62 23.42
CA ARG A 95 9.57 -4.62 23.43
C ARG A 95 8.21 -4.04 23.01
N LEU A 96 7.89 -2.83 23.46
CA LEU A 96 6.66 -2.14 23.06
C LEU A 96 6.68 -1.80 21.56
N LEU A 97 7.80 -1.30 21.05
CA LEU A 97 7.99 -0.99 19.64
C LEU A 97 7.86 -2.24 18.77
N VAL A 98 8.55 -3.32 19.12
CA VAL A 98 8.45 -4.62 18.44
C VAL A 98 7.00 -5.13 18.46
N SER A 99 6.30 -5.01 19.59
CA SER A 99 4.89 -5.40 19.70
C SER A 99 3.98 -4.61 18.76
N LYS A 100 4.16 -3.27 18.65
CA LYS A 100 3.41 -2.40 17.72
C LYS A 100 3.66 -2.83 16.27
N ILE A 101 4.91 -3.00 15.88
CA ILE A 101 5.32 -3.41 14.53
C ILE A 101 4.75 -4.79 14.20
N SER A 102 4.90 -5.76 15.11
CA SER A 102 4.38 -7.12 14.94
C SER A 102 2.87 -7.14 14.75
N ARG A 103 2.13 -6.42 15.60
CA ARG A 103 0.66 -6.33 15.49
C ARG A 103 0.23 -5.71 14.15
N ALA A 104 0.88 -4.62 13.72
CA ALA A 104 0.60 -4.00 12.44
C ALA A 104 0.90 -4.96 11.27
N SER A 105 1.99 -5.74 11.35
CA SER A 105 2.36 -6.71 10.32
C SER A 105 1.33 -7.84 10.18
N VAL A 106 0.77 -8.34 11.29
CA VAL A 106 -0.31 -9.36 11.27
C VAL A 106 -1.55 -8.82 10.56
N ILE A 107 -1.94 -7.57 10.86
CA ILE A 107 -3.10 -6.95 10.23
C ILE A 107 -2.85 -6.74 8.73
N ARG A 108 -1.66 -6.24 8.35
CA ARG A 108 -1.27 -6.09 6.93
C ARG A 108 -1.28 -7.41 6.18
N ALA A 109 -0.78 -8.48 6.80
CA ALA A 109 -0.79 -9.81 6.20
C ALA A 109 -2.22 -10.25 5.84
N ALA A 110 -3.18 -10.09 6.75
CA ALA A 110 -4.58 -10.40 6.49
C ALA A 110 -5.20 -9.50 5.39
N GLN A 111 -4.81 -8.23 5.34
CA GLN A 111 -5.23 -7.32 4.27
C GLN A 111 -4.62 -7.74 2.92
N ALA A 112 -3.34 -8.10 2.88
CA ALA A 112 -2.66 -8.61 1.68
C ALA A 112 -3.29 -9.93 1.18
N ASP A 113 -3.67 -10.83 2.08
CA ASP A 113 -4.39 -12.05 1.74
C ASP A 113 -5.74 -11.75 1.09
N SER A 114 -6.46 -10.76 1.61
CA SER A 114 -7.75 -10.32 1.05
C SER A 114 -7.58 -9.75 -0.37
N VAL A 115 -6.56 -8.91 -0.58
CA VAL A 115 -6.23 -8.35 -1.90
C VAL A 115 -5.80 -9.46 -2.86
N ALA A 116 -4.92 -10.36 -2.45
CA ALA A 116 -4.47 -11.48 -3.26
C ALA A 116 -5.60 -12.44 -3.63
N ALA A 117 -6.51 -12.72 -2.69
CA ALA A 117 -7.71 -13.51 -2.95
C ALA A 117 -8.64 -12.83 -3.95
N TYR A 118 -8.81 -11.50 -3.87
CA TYR A 118 -9.56 -10.75 -4.87
C TYR A 118 -8.93 -10.86 -6.26
N ILE A 119 -7.61 -10.68 -6.36
CA ILE A 119 -6.84 -10.82 -7.62
C ILE A 119 -7.06 -12.24 -8.21
N GLY A 120 -6.89 -13.28 -7.38
CA GLY A 120 -7.07 -14.67 -7.79
C GLY A 120 -8.46 -14.96 -8.35
N ARG A 121 -9.54 -14.45 -7.71
CA ARG A 121 -10.92 -14.58 -8.22
C ARG A 121 -11.16 -13.81 -9.52
N ASN A 122 -10.30 -12.86 -9.85
CA ASN A 122 -10.35 -12.04 -11.06
C ASN A 122 -9.17 -12.31 -12.01
N ALA A 123 -8.57 -13.50 -11.93
CA ALA A 123 -7.48 -13.91 -12.81
C ALA A 123 -7.88 -13.75 -14.30
N GLY A 124 -6.95 -13.29 -15.13
CA GLY A 124 -7.22 -13.02 -16.55
C GLY A 124 -7.99 -11.72 -16.81
N LYS A 125 -8.21 -10.88 -15.81
CA LYS A 125 -8.80 -9.55 -15.98
C LYS A 125 -7.73 -8.45 -15.93
N SER A 126 -8.06 -7.30 -16.50
CA SER A 126 -7.23 -6.10 -16.46
C SER A 126 -7.21 -5.55 -15.00
N ILE A 127 -6.05 -5.64 -14.34
CA ILE A 127 -5.87 -5.26 -12.94
C ILE A 127 -4.62 -4.39 -12.80
N ILE A 128 -4.75 -3.29 -12.05
CA ILE A 128 -3.64 -2.53 -11.49
C ILE A 128 -3.87 -2.44 -9.98
N VAL A 129 -2.84 -2.73 -9.19
CA VAL A 129 -2.82 -2.51 -7.75
C VAL A 129 -1.80 -1.42 -7.46
N CYS A 130 -2.16 -0.39 -6.71
CA CYS A 130 -1.24 0.67 -6.31
C CYS A 130 -1.57 1.22 -4.93
N GLY A 131 -0.62 1.92 -4.34
CA GLY A 131 -0.81 2.65 -3.09
C GLY A 131 0.25 2.37 -2.04
N ASP A 132 -0.02 2.90 -0.84
CA ASP A 132 0.83 2.73 0.33
C ASP A 132 0.54 1.38 1.00
N PHE A 133 1.49 0.46 0.89
CA PHE A 133 1.39 -0.85 1.55
C PHE A 133 1.89 -0.80 3.00
N ASN A 134 2.51 0.32 3.40
CA ASN A 134 3.18 0.45 4.71
C ASN A 134 4.17 -0.69 5.00
N ASP A 135 4.73 -1.29 3.94
CA ASP A 135 5.62 -2.44 4.02
C ASP A 135 6.63 -2.46 2.87
N THR A 136 7.76 -3.09 3.07
CA THR A 136 8.89 -3.08 2.13
C THR A 136 8.77 -4.17 1.05
N PRO A 137 9.58 -4.11 -0.05
CA PRO A 137 9.57 -5.12 -1.11
C PRO A 137 9.92 -6.55 -0.66
N ILE A 138 10.61 -6.69 0.49
CA ILE A 138 11.01 -8.00 1.04
C ILE A 138 9.96 -8.58 2.01
N SER A 139 8.85 -7.87 2.22
CA SER A 139 7.83 -8.26 3.18
C SER A 139 6.89 -9.36 2.66
N TYR A 140 6.21 -10.03 3.60
CA TYR A 140 5.09 -10.93 3.29
C TYR A 140 4.02 -10.24 2.46
N THR A 141 3.64 -9.01 2.83
CA THR A 141 2.60 -8.20 2.18
C THR A 141 2.88 -8.02 0.68
N HIS A 142 4.10 -7.58 0.35
CA HIS A 142 4.53 -7.39 -1.04
C HIS A 142 4.58 -8.73 -1.79
N HIS A 143 5.23 -9.73 -1.21
CA HIS A 143 5.36 -11.07 -1.81
C HIS A 143 3.99 -11.70 -2.07
N ARG A 144 3.06 -11.57 -1.14
CA ARG A 144 1.72 -12.18 -1.23
C ARG A 144 0.90 -11.61 -2.37
N ILE A 145 0.95 -10.28 -2.58
CA ILE A 145 0.25 -9.61 -3.68
C ILE A 145 0.94 -9.91 -5.03
N HIS A 146 2.27 -9.88 -5.07
CA HIS A 146 3.05 -10.24 -6.26
C HIS A 146 2.75 -11.68 -6.71
N SER A 147 2.73 -12.63 -5.78
CA SER A 147 2.47 -14.06 -6.06
C SER A 147 1.04 -14.35 -6.53
N ALA A 148 0.15 -13.38 -6.51
CA ALA A 148 -1.19 -13.51 -7.09
C ALA A 148 -1.21 -13.40 -8.64
N GLY A 149 -0.04 -13.34 -9.28
CA GLY A 149 0.12 -13.33 -10.73
C GLY A 149 0.24 -11.93 -11.35
N LEU A 150 0.70 -10.96 -10.57
CA LEU A 150 0.96 -9.59 -11.04
C LEU A 150 2.47 -9.32 -11.16
N THR A 151 2.82 -8.40 -12.05
CA THR A 151 4.18 -7.88 -12.23
C THR A 151 4.39 -6.65 -11.35
N ASP A 152 5.47 -6.62 -10.54
CA ASP A 152 5.91 -5.38 -9.86
C ASP A 152 6.46 -4.40 -10.91
N ALA A 153 5.72 -3.31 -11.12
CA ALA A 153 6.05 -2.32 -12.14
C ALA A 153 7.41 -1.64 -11.88
N TYR A 154 7.74 -1.37 -10.62
CA TYR A 154 9.03 -0.79 -10.29
C TYR A 154 10.19 -1.76 -10.58
N ALA A 155 10.07 -3.01 -10.15
CA ALA A 155 11.11 -4.02 -10.39
C ALA A 155 11.31 -4.33 -11.88
N ALA A 156 10.27 -4.16 -12.70
CA ALA A 156 10.33 -4.40 -14.13
C ALA A 156 10.96 -3.25 -14.93
N THR A 157 10.94 -2.00 -14.42
CA THR A 157 11.28 -0.81 -15.22
C THR A 157 12.37 0.08 -14.62
N ALA A 158 12.68 -0.10 -13.33
CA ALA A 158 13.58 0.79 -12.60
C ALA A 158 14.72 0.04 -11.92
N THR A 159 15.77 0.78 -11.58
CA THR A 159 16.92 0.30 -10.81
C THR A 159 17.05 1.07 -9.50
N GLY A 160 17.67 0.45 -8.50
CA GLY A 160 17.89 1.04 -7.17
C GLY A 160 16.77 0.77 -6.17
N LEU A 161 16.77 1.51 -5.05
CA LEU A 161 15.91 1.21 -3.91
C LEU A 161 14.46 1.72 -4.06
N GLY A 162 14.19 2.67 -4.96
CA GLY A 162 12.83 3.21 -5.20
C GLY A 162 12.20 3.84 -3.96
N ARG A 163 12.95 4.70 -3.27
CA ARG A 163 12.53 5.30 -2.01
C ARG A 163 11.23 6.10 -2.14
N SER A 164 10.20 5.75 -1.38
CA SER A 164 8.96 6.51 -1.29
C SER A 164 8.70 7.08 0.11
N PHE A 165 9.37 6.53 1.12
CA PHE A 165 9.36 7.05 2.49
C PHE A 165 10.78 7.44 2.91
N ASN A 166 10.93 8.67 3.43
CA ASN A 166 12.21 9.21 3.91
C ASN A 166 11.95 10.09 5.14
N ARG A 167 11.94 9.49 6.31
CA ARG A 167 11.82 10.18 7.61
C ARG A 167 12.65 9.48 8.67
N ASP A 168 13.27 10.28 9.54
CA ASP A 168 13.90 9.84 10.80
C ASP A 168 14.89 8.68 10.55
N ALA A 169 15.80 8.83 9.56
CA ALA A 169 16.76 7.82 9.09
C ALA A 169 16.14 6.53 8.50
N ILE A 170 14.82 6.44 8.41
CA ILE A 170 14.14 5.33 7.72
C ILE A 170 13.95 5.72 6.26
N ILE A 171 14.68 5.06 5.36
CA ILE A 171 14.65 5.31 3.92
C ILE A 171 14.25 4.02 3.24
N VAL A 172 12.96 3.89 2.89
CA VAL A 172 12.39 2.67 2.34
C VAL A 172 11.38 2.94 1.22
N ARG A 173 11.08 1.91 0.43
CA ARG A 173 9.95 1.91 -0.49
C ARG A 173 8.78 1.20 0.18
N ILE A 174 7.69 1.90 0.40
CA ILE A 174 6.44 1.38 0.97
C ILE A 174 5.25 1.57 0.05
N ASP A 175 5.41 2.42 -0.99
CA ASP A 175 4.44 2.56 -2.06
C ASP A 175 4.81 1.62 -3.20
N HIS A 176 3.83 0.87 -3.68
CA HIS A 176 4.02 -0.15 -4.70
C HIS A 176 3.00 -0.02 -5.81
N MET A 177 3.36 -0.50 -6.99
CA MET A 177 2.47 -0.66 -8.13
C MET A 177 2.69 -2.01 -8.77
N PHE A 178 1.60 -2.75 -8.96
CA PHE A 178 1.57 -4.02 -9.67
C PHE A 178 0.56 -3.99 -10.80
N CYS A 179 0.82 -4.72 -11.85
CA CYS A 179 -0.12 -4.84 -12.97
C CYS A 179 -0.24 -6.28 -13.47
N SER A 180 -1.42 -6.61 -14.00
CA SER A 180 -1.66 -7.85 -14.73
C SER A 180 -0.96 -7.81 -16.10
N SER A 181 -0.86 -8.96 -16.78
CA SER A 181 -0.25 -9.10 -18.11
C SER A 181 -0.91 -8.27 -19.21
N HIS A 182 -2.07 -7.65 -18.95
CA HIS A 182 -2.71 -6.69 -19.86
C HIS A 182 -1.93 -5.36 -19.96
N TRP A 183 -1.05 -5.11 -19.01
CA TRP A 183 -0.27 -3.89 -18.94
C TRP A 183 1.21 -4.19 -19.04
N LYS A 184 1.89 -3.39 -19.83
CA LYS A 184 3.35 -3.41 -19.92
C LYS A 184 3.85 -2.22 -19.08
N PRO A 185 4.52 -2.46 -17.92
CA PRO A 185 5.11 -1.39 -17.14
C PRO A 185 6.32 -0.76 -17.83
#